data_e55102415f57b205b3ec157c676b5cb7
#
_entry.id   e55102415f57b205b3ec157c676b5cb7
#
_cell.length_a   1.000
_cell.length_b   1.000
_cell.length_c   1.000
_cell.angle_alpha   90.00
_cell.angle_beta   90.00
_cell.angle_gamma   90.00
#
_symmetry.space_group_name_H-M   'P 1'
#
loop_
_entity.id
_entity.type
_entity.pdbx_description
1 polymer ?
#
loop_
_entity_poly.entity_id
_entity_poly.type
_entity_poly.pdbx_seq_one_letter_code
_entity_poly.pdbx_strand_id
1 'polypeptide(L)'
;VKQLFLRIGHGEVLQLDSFTLSLLGLCGFTILFGRFFCGYVCAFGSLGDGVWWLSGLVQKKLLHRKKQFQLPEKAVRRGQKVKFVVLAVIVGLCTAGVYSRLTGWSPWEVFSRLTALRTPPAGFGLGIALFVLILIGMAVQPRFFCQFLCPMGAVFALLPVLPFAQLHRDGENCIPGCSACAHRCPVDLKLDEQSLRSGECIACEACVGTCPKGNISRWDLALGKNFWLPMLAKAVLFFIMGVCLGFCRFF
;
A
#
# COMPACT_ATOMS: atom_id res chain seq x y z
N VAL A 1 -1.14 3.90 -13.77
CA VAL A 1 -2.17 4.95 -13.56
C VAL A 1 -1.78 6.22 -14.27
N LYS A 2 -0.61 6.85 -13.94
CA LYS A 2 -0.12 8.08 -14.57
C LYS A 2 -0.13 8.02 -16.10
N GLN A 3 0.50 7.00 -16.69
CA GLN A 3 0.56 6.84 -18.16
C GLN A 3 -0.82 6.65 -18.79
N LEU A 4 -1.72 5.95 -18.12
CA LEU A 4 -3.10 5.77 -18.60
C LEU A 4 -3.81 7.13 -18.71
N PHE A 5 -3.75 7.96 -17.65
CA PHE A 5 -4.39 9.27 -17.67
C PHE A 5 -3.74 10.28 -18.61
N LEU A 6 -2.42 10.18 -18.83
CA LEU A 6 -1.75 10.98 -19.86
C LEU A 6 -2.24 10.63 -21.27
N ARG A 7 -2.41 9.35 -21.60
CA ARG A 7 -2.95 8.92 -22.90
C ARG A 7 -4.40 9.36 -23.09
N ILE A 8 -5.23 9.22 -22.04
CA ILE A 8 -6.63 9.71 -22.07
C ILE A 8 -6.65 11.24 -22.30
N GLY A 9 -5.78 11.98 -21.61
CA GLY A 9 -5.70 13.43 -21.77
C GLY A 9 -5.23 13.88 -23.17
N HIS A 10 -4.44 13.05 -23.88
CA HIS A 10 -4.01 13.31 -25.26
C HIS A 10 -5.01 12.77 -26.30
N GLY A 11 -6.15 12.21 -25.89
CA GLY A 11 -7.18 11.67 -26.79
C GLY A 11 -6.73 10.41 -27.54
N GLU A 12 -5.68 9.72 -27.08
CA GLU A 12 -5.23 8.48 -27.67
C GLU A 12 -6.21 7.35 -27.35
N VAL A 13 -6.56 6.54 -28.35
CA VAL A 13 -7.38 5.35 -28.16
C VAL A 13 -6.64 4.42 -27.19
N LEU A 14 -7.36 3.93 -26.18
CA LEU A 14 -6.85 2.93 -25.23
C LEU A 14 -6.47 1.66 -25.98
N GLN A 15 -5.22 1.58 -26.41
CA GLN A 15 -4.68 0.35 -26.96
C GLN A 15 -4.40 -0.62 -25.79
N LEU A 16 -4.68 -1.90 -26.02
CA LEU A 16 -4.38 -2.99 -25.08
C LEU A 16 -2.86 -3.27 -25.07
N ASP A 17 -2.09 -2.25 -24.71
CA ASP A 17 -0.66 -2.40 -24.49
C ASP A 17 -0.37 -3.26 -23.27
N SER A 18 0.80 -3.86 -23.21
CA SER A 18 1.31 -4.64 -22.07
C SER A 18 1.16 -3.90 -20.73
N PHE A 19 1.30 -2.56 -20.74
CA PHE A 19 1.10 -1.73 -19.54
C PHE A 19 -0.38 -1.68 -19.10
N THR A 20 -1.32 -1.47 -20.03
CA THR A 20 -2.76 -1.42 -19.73
C THR A 20 -3.25 -2.78 -19.24
N LEU A 21 -2.79 -3.86 -19.90
CA LEU A 21 -3.11 -5.23 -19.51
C LEU A 21 -2.56 -5.56 -18.12
N SER A 22 -1.34 -5.12 -17.82
CA SER A 22 -0.72 -5.28 -16.50
C SER A 22 -1.47 -4.53 -15.39
N LEU A 23 -1.94 -3.32 -15.68
CA LEU A 23 -2.74 -2.54 -14.74
C LEU A 23 -4.10 -3.19 -14.47
N LEU A 24 -4.77 -3.67 -15.51
CA LEU A 24 -6.03 -4.41 -15.39
C LEU A 24 -5.82 -5.72 -14.61
N GLY A 25 -4.75 -6.45 -14.89
CA GLY A 25 -4.38 -7.65 -14.14
C GLY A 25 -4.15 -7.36 -12.66
N LEU A 26 -3.44 -6.28 -12.34
CA LEU A 26 -3.21 -5.86 -10.95
C LEU A 26 -4.51 -5.45 -10.24
N CYS A 27 -5.41 -4.75 -10.93
CA CYS A 27 -6.73 -4.42 -10.40
C CYS A 27 -7.57 -5.68 -10.18
N GLY A 28 -7.60 -6.59 -11.16
CA GLY A 28 -8.29 -7.88 -11.05
C GLY A 28 -7.75 -8.72 -9.89
N PHE A 29 -6.42 -8.80 -9.75
CA PHE A 29 -5.77 -9.48 -8.63
C PHE A 29 -6.15 -8.85 -7.28
N THR A 30 -6.25 -7.52 -7.23
CA THR A 30 -6.66 -6.81 -6.02
C THR A 30 -8.12 -7.08 -5.66
N ILE A 31 -9.01 -7.19 -6.64
CA ILE A 31 -10.42 -7.57 -6.42
C ILE A 31 -10.52 -8.99 -5.88
N LEU A 32 -9.72 -9.93 -6.42
CA LEU A 32 -9.74 -11.35 -6.05
C LEU A 32 -9.07 -11.63 -4.71
N PHE A 33 -7.93 -11.02 -4.41
CA PHE A 33 -7.07 -11.36 -3.28
C PHE A 33 -6.84 -10.21 -2.29
N GLY A 34 -7.55 -9.09 -2.46
CA GLY A 34 -7.31 -7.89 -1.69
C GLY A 34 -6.00 -7.19 -2.09
N ARG A 35 -5.58 -6.22 -1.29
CA ARG A 35 -4.36 -5.44 -1.56
C ARG A 35 -3.05 -6.20 -1.26
N PHE A 36 -2.97 -7.45 -1.64
CA PHE A 36 -1.78 -8.30 -1.42
C PHE A 36 -0.50 -7.64 -1.93
N PHE A 37 -0.55 -7.02 -3.12
CA PHE A 37 0.57 -6.27 -3.68
C PHE A 37 1.11 -5.21 -2.71
N CYS A 38 0.23 -4.43 -2.08
CA CYS A 38 0.63 -3.39 -1.13
C CYS A 38 1.22 -3.96 0.17
N GLY A 39 0.76 -5.14 0.58
CA GLY A 39 1.21 -5.80 1.79
C GLY A 39 2.60 -6.41 1.68
N TYR A 40 2.91 -7.05 0.53
CA TYR A 40 4.08 -7.94 0.39
C TYR A 40 5.04 -7.58 -0.73
N VAL A 41 4.55 -7.05 -1.86
CA VAL A 41 5.34 -6.89 -3.09
C VAL A 41 5.82 -5.46 -3.30
N CYS A 42 5.09 -4.46 -2.81
CA CYS A 42 5.40 -3.07 -3.05
C CYS A 42 6.72 -2.65 -2.40
N ALA A 43 7.74 -2.34 -3.21
CA ALA A 43 9.05 -1.90 -2.74
C ALA A 43 8.98 -0.64 -1.85
N PHE A 44 8.07 0.30 -2.16
CA PHE A 44 7.87 1.50 -1.35
C PHE A 44 7.21 1.18 0.00
N GLY A 45 6.36 0.15 0.04
CA GLY A 45 5.79 -0.37 1.28
C GLY A 45 6.85 -1.01 2.16
N SER A 46 7.72 -1.85 1.58
CA SER A 46 8.82 -2.50 2.30
C SER A 46 9.86 -1.48 2.81
N LEU A 47 10.15 -0.43 2.01
CA LEU A 47 10.97 0.69 2.46
C LEU A 47 10.36 1.36 3.70
N GLY A 48 9.04 1.62 3.68
CA GLY A 48 8.33 2.22 4.81
C GLY A 48 8.41 1.37 6.09
N ASP A 49 8.25 0.05 5.95
CA ASP A 49 8.39 -0.88 7.07
C ASP A 49 9.82 -0.90 7.62
N GLY A 50 10.83 -0.86 6.74
CA GLY A 50 12.24 -0.78 7.12
C GLY A 50 12.59 0.52 7.87
N VAL A 51 12.14 1.66 7.34
CA VAL A 51 12.33 2.97 7.98
C VAL A 51 11.63 3.03 9.34
N TRP A 52 10.42 2.50 9.44
CA TRP A 52 9.68 2.41 10.70
C TRP A 52 10.39 1.53 11.73
N TRP A 53 10.87 0.37 11.33
CA TRP A 53 11.65 -0.52 12.20
C TRP A 53 12.93 0.16 12.70
N LEU A 54 13.68 0.80 11.80
CA LEU A 54 14.91 1.52 12.13
C LEU A 54 14.63 2.69 13.09
N SER A 55 13.58 3.47 12.82
CA SER A 55 13.11 4.54 13.70
C SER A 55 12.81 4.00 15.11
N GLY A 56 12.15 2.84 15.21
CA GLY A 56 11.86 2.19 16.49
C GLY A 56 13.13 1.80 17.25
N LEU A 57 14.14 1.28 16.56
CA LEU A 57 15.44 0.97 17.17
C LEU A 57 16.13 2.23 17.69
N VAL A 58 16.14 3.31 16.90
CA VAL A 58 16.74 4.59 17.29
C VAL A 58 16.02 5.18 18.49
N GLN A 59 14.68 5.22 18.47
CA GLN A 59 13.89 5.76 19.58
C GLN A 59 14.07 4.95 20.86
N LYS A 60 14.18 3.62 20.76
CA LYS A 60 14.41 2.76 21.92
C LYS A 60 15.84 2.91 22.48
N LYS A 61 16.84 3.00 21.60
CA LYS A 61 18.25 2.99 21.98
C LYS A 61 18.78 4.37 22.38
N LEU A 62 18.40 5.45 21.66
CA LEU A 62 18.87 6.81 21.93
C LEU A 62 17.95 7.59 22.86
N LEU A 63 16.62 7.48 22.67
CA LEU A 63 15.64 8.27 23.44
C LEU A 63 15.07 7.52 24.65
N HIS A 64 15.50 6.26 24.89
CA HIS A 64 15.01 5.40 25.99
C HIS A 64 13.48 5.34 26.09
N ARG A 65 12.76 5.59 24.98
CA ARG A 65 11.30 5.56 24.95
C ARG A 65 10.79 4.11 24.86
N LYS A 66 9.88 3.75 25.76
CA LYS A 66 9.22 2.42 25.77
C LYS A 66 8.21 2.26 24.64
N LYS A 67 7.62 3.36 24.15
CA LYS A 67 6.65 3.35 23.04
C LYS A 67 7.14 4.25 21.93
N GLN A 68 7.03 3.76 20.69
CA GLN A 68 7.33 4.52 19.48
C GLN A 68 6.28 5.63 19.29
N PHE A 69 6.71 6.80 18.86
CA PHE A 69 5.83 7.91 18.58
C PHE A 69 4.94 7.57 17.38
N GLN A 70 3.65 7.72 17.53
CA GLN A 70 2.65 7.54 16.48
C GLN A 70 1.68 8.72 16.47
N LEU A 71 1.11 9.01 15.32
CA LEU A 71 0.08 10.04 15.18
C LEU A 71 -1.21 9.60 15.89
N PRO A 72 -1.97 10.56 16.47
CA PRO A 72 -3.25 10.24 17.09
C PRO A 72 -4.24 9.70 16.04
N GLU A 73 -5.03 8.70 16.41
CA GLU A 73 -5.96 8.00 15.53
C GLU A 73 -6.88 8.92 14.70
N LYS A 74 -7.33 10.03 15.32
CA LYS A 74 -8.17 11.04 14.65
C LYS A 74 -7.43 11.73 13.50
N ALA A 75 -6.12 11.99 13.65
CA ALA A 75 -5.29 12.60 12.62
C ALA A 75 -5.03 11.61 11.48
N VAL A 76 -4.76 10.35 11.80
CA VAL A 76 -4.56 9.28 10.81
C VAL A 76 -5.80 9.14 9.93
N ARG A 77 -6.99 9.05 10.50
CA ARG A 77 -8.25 8.91 9.74
C ARG A 77 -8.55 10.10 8.82
N ARG A 78 -8.26 11.33 9.29
CA ARG A 78 -8.40 12.52 8.43
C ARG A 78 -7.36 12.50 7.32
N GLY A 79 -6.13 12.13 7.65
CA GLY A 79 -5.02 12.02 6.71
C GLY A 79 -5.24 10.99 5.61
N GLN A 80 -5.91 9.87 5.90
CA GLN A 80 -6.23 8.83 4.91
C GLN A 80 -7.07 9.35 3.73
N LYS A 81 -7.84 10.43 3.92
CA LYS A 81 -8.60 11.07 2.84
C LYS A 81 -7.70 11.85 1.87
N VAL A 82 -6.51 12.28 2.31
CA VAL A 82 -5.58 13.08 1.49
C VAL A 82 -5.15 12.32 0.23
N LYS A 83 -5.01 11.00 0.27
CA LYS A 83 -4.65 10.20 -0.92
C LYS A 83 -5.66 10.35 -2.07
N PHE A 84 -6.95 10.55 -1.77
CA PHE A 84 -7.97 10.77 -2.81
C PHE A 84 -7.83 12.17 -3.42
N VAL A 85 -7.47 13.17 -2.61
CA VAL A 85 -7.14 14.51 -3.12
C VAL A 85 -5.90 14.45 -4.00
N VAL A 86 -4.85 13.75 -3.56
CA VAL A 86 -3.63 13.53 -4.36
C VAL A 86 -3.97 12.84 -5.69
N LEU A 87 -4.81 11.81 -5.66
CA LEU A 87 -5.27 11.13 -6.86
C LEU A 87 -6.00 12.10 -7.80
N ALA A 88 -6.96 12.89 -7.28
CA ALA A 88 -7.72 13.85 -8.06
C ALA A 88 -6.82 14.93 -8.70
N VAL A 89 -5.84 15.45 -7.94
CA VAL A 89 -4.87 16.41 -8.44
C VAL A 89 -4.01 15.79 -9.56
N ILE A 90 -3.50 14.57 -9.38
CA ILE A 90 -2.71 13.88 -10.40
C ILE A 90 -3.53 13.65 -11.66
N VAL A 91 -4.78 13.21 -11.53
CA VAL A 91 -5.69 13.01 -12.67
C VAL A 91 -5.93 14.34 -13.39
N GLY A 92 -6.23 15.42 -12.67
CA GLY A 92 -6.43 16.74 -13.24
C GLY A 92 -5.19 17.29 -13.97
N LEU A 93 -3.99 17.12 -13.39
CA LEU A 93 -2.73 17.53 -14.03
C LEU A 93 -2.42 16.67 -15.27
N CYS A 94 -2.76 15.40 -15.26
CA CYS A 94 -2.58 14.52 -16.42
C CYS A 94 -3.53 14.89 -17.55
N THR A 95 -4.81 15.14 -17.27
CA THR A 95 -5.81 15.55 -18.27
C THR A 95 -5.52 16.95 -18.83
N ALA A 96 -4.97 17.85 -18.02
CA ALA A 96 -4.51 19.18 -18.48
C ALA A 96 -3.21 19.15 -19.30
N GLY A 97 -2.55 17.99 -19.47
CA GLY A 97 -1.28 17.85 -20.20
C GLY A 97 -0.06 18.47 -19.50
N VAL A 98 -0.24 19.09 -18.33
CA VAL A 98 0.81 19.80 -17.59
C VAL A 98 1.76 18.83 -16.89
N TYR A 99 1.31 17.64 -16.58
CA TYR A 99 2.07 16.67 -15.77
C TYR A 99 3.40 16.24 -16.44
N SER A 100 3.49 16.21 -17.76
CA SER A 100 4.71 15.85 -18.48
C SER A 100 5.87 16.83 -18.21
N ARG A 101 5.56 18.08 -17.88
CA ARG A 101 6.54 19.12 -17.53
C ARG A 101 7.03 19.02 -16.08
N LEU A 102 6.31 18.27 -15.23
CA LEU A 102 6.57 18.14 -13.79
C LEU A 102 7.29 16.84 -13.40
N THR A 103 7.95 16.17 -14.34
CA THR A 103 8.58 14.86 -14.11
C THR A 103 9.60 14.87 -12.97
N GLY A 104 10.37 15.96 -12.82
CA GLY A 104 11.35 16.10 -11.73
C GLY A 104 10.77 16.29 -10.32
N TRP A 105 9.46 16.46 -10.19
CA TRP A 105 8.78 16.67 -8.89
C TRP A 105 8.28 15.37 -8.25
N SER A 106 8.34 14.26 -8.98
CA SER A 106 7.80 12.99 -8.51
C SER A 106 8.76 12.29 -7.53
N PRO A 107 8.40 12.11 -6.24
CA PRO A 107 9.22 11.38 -5.29
C PRO A 107 9.38 9.91 -5.66
N TRP A 108 8.42 9.35 -6.41
CA TRP A 108 8.49 8.00 -6.95
C TRP A 108 9.61 7.84 -7.98
N GLU A 109 9.82 8.82 -8.82
CA GLU A 109 10.88 8.80 -9.82
C GLU A 109 12.26 8.91 -9.17
N VAL A 110 12.38 9.73 -8.12
CA VAL A 110 13.59 9.79 -7.28
C VAL A 110 13.89 8.42 -6.68
N PHE A 111 12.89 7.77 -6.07
CA PHE A 111 13.06 6.43 -5.51
C PHE A 111 13.49 5.41 -6.55
N SER A 112 12.84 5.39 -7.72
CA SER A 112 13.15 4.47 -8.81
C SER A 112 14.58 4.66 -9.34
N ARG A 113 15.07 5.90 -9.41
CA ARG A 113 16.46 6.19 -9.82
C ARG A 113 17.46 5.76 -8.77
N LEU A 114 17.17 6.02 -7.49
CA LEU A 114 18.04 5.60 -6.39
C LEU A 114 18.15 4.08 -6.31
N THR A 115 17.07 3.35 -6.50
CA THR A 115 17.10 1.87 -6.53
C THR A 115 17.85 1.33 -7.74
N ALA A 116 17.86 2.06 -8.87
CA ALA A 116 18.65 1.74 -10.06
C ALA A 116 20.11 2.25 -9.97
N LEU A 117 20.57 2.72 -8.80
CA LEU A 117 21.92 3.29 -8.57
C LEU A 117 22.27 4.46 -9.53
N ARG A 118 21.25 5.18 -10.00
CA ARG A 118 21.41 6.35 -10.86
C ARG A 118 21.24 7.63 -10.04
N THR A 119 22.18 8.56 -10.14
CA THR A 119 22.06 9.87 -9.50
C THR A 119 20.93 10.69 -10.13
N PRO A 120 20.04 11.30 -9.33
CA PRO A 120 19.03 12.19 -9.88
C PRO A 120 19.70 13.43 -10.50
N PRO A 121 19.29 13.88 -11.70
CA PRO A 121 19.83 15.09 -12.31
C PRO A 121 19.46 16.36 -11.52
N ALA A 122 20.18 17.46 -11.75
CA ALA A 122 20.05 18.71 -11.00
C ALA A 122 18.63 19.29 -10.90
N GLY A 123 17.72 18.95 -11.85
CA GLY A 123 16.32 19.40 -11.84
C GLY A 123 15.40 18.65 -10.86
N PHE A 124 15.90 17.67 -10.10
CA PHE A 124 15.09 16.83 -9.18
C PHE A 124 15.07 17.34 -7.74
N GLY A 125 15.54 18.56 -7.45
CA GLY A 125 15.64 19.09 -6.08
C GLY A 125 14.33 19.01 -5.29
N LEU A 126 13.20 19.41 -5.89
CA LEU A 126 11.89 19.33 -5.23
C LEU A 126 11.45 17.87 -5.00
N GLY A 127 11.69 17.00 -5.98
CA GLY A 127 11.38 15.56 -5.83
C GLY A 127 12.17 14.92 -4.70
N ILE A 128 13.44 15.28 -4.54
CA ILE A 128 14.30 14.83 -3.44
C ILE A 128 13.78 15.36 -2.10
N ALA A 129 13.45 16.65 -2.01
CA ALA A 129 12.89 17.24 -0.80
C ALA A 129 11.59 16.55 -0.36
N LEU A 130 10.67 16.30 -1.31
CA LEU A 130 9.44 15.55 -1.06
C LEU A 130 9.72 14.10 -0.64
N PHE A 131 10.70 13.45 -1.25
CA PHE A 131 11.08 12.09 -0.89
C PHE A 131 11.63 12.02 0.54
N VAL A 132 12.50 12.96 0.93
CA VAL A 132 13.02 13.06 2.30
C VAL A 132 11.88 13.32 3.31
N LEU A 133 10.94 14.21 2.97
CA LEU A 133 9.76 14.47 3.80
C LEU A 133 8.92 13.21 4.00
N ILE A 134 8.74 12.41 2.96
CA ILE A 134 8.05 11.12 3.02
C ILE A 134 8.81 10.14 3.94
N LEU A 135 10.13 10.06 3.85
CA LEU A 135 10.94 9.21 4.75
C LEU A 135 10.79 9.63 6.22
N ILE A 136 10.77 10.93 6.50
CA ILE A 136 10.49 11.45 7.86
C ILE A 136 9.08 11.03 8.30
N GLY A 137 8.08 11.15 7.43
CA GLY A 137 6.73 10.67 7.71
C GLY A 137 6.67 9.17 8.00
N MET A 138 7.42 8.35 7.25
CA MET A 138 7.54 6.91 7.48
C MET A 138 8.21 6.56 8.81
N ALA A 139 9.12 7.43 9.30
CA ALA A 139 9.74 7.26 10.62
C ALA A 139 8.78 7.56 11.78
N VAL A 140 7.72 8.34 11.54
CA VAL A 140 6.70 8.74 12.52
C VAL A 140 5.47 7.84 12.48
N GLN A 141 5.06 7.38 11.28
CA GLN A 141 3.86 6.57 11.09
C GLN A 141 4.16 5.37 10.17
N PRO A 142 3.82 4.14 10.57
CA PRO A 142 4.02 2.98 9.71
C PRO A 142 3.21 3.14 8.43
N ARG A 143 3.81 2.74 7.30
CA ARG A 143 3.12 2.82 6.00
C ARG A 143 2.60 4.22 5.63
N PHE A 144 3.24 5.32 6.12
CA PHE A 144 2.83 6.71 5.92
C PHE A 144 2.46 7.03 4.45
N PHE A 145 3.35 6.72 3.51
CA PHE A 145 3.11 6.97 2.09
C PHE A 145 1.87 6.23 1.58
N CYS A 146 1.74 4.94 1.93
CA CYS A 146 0.63 4.10 1.47
C CYS A 146 -0.72 4.57 2.02
N GLN A 147 -0.72 5.10 3.24
CA GLN A 147 -1.94 5.58 3.90
C GLN A 147 -2.41 6.93 3.39
N PHE A 148 -1.46 7.88 3.17
CA PHE A 148 -1.82 9.29 2.98
C PHE A 148 -1.55 9.83 1.58
N LEU A 149 -0.55 9.32 0.86
CA LEU A 149 -0.06 9.96 -0.36
C LEU A 149 -0.13 9.07 -1.60
N CYS A 150 -0.27 7.76 -1.46
CA CYS A 150 -0.18 6.85 -2.60
C CYS A 150 -1.44 6.91 -3.48
N PRO A 151 -1.35 7.37 -4.74
CA PRO A 151 -2.51 7.41 -5.65
C PRO A 151 -2.98 6.00 -6.04
N MET A 152 -2.07 5.02 -6.15
CA MET A 152 -2.45 3.60 -6.35
C MET A 152 -3.21 3.06 -5.15
N GLY A 153 -2.79 3.44 -3.93
CA GLY A 153 -3.50 3.11 -2.71
C GLY A 153 -4.91 3.68 -2.68
N ALA A 154 -5.13 4.87 -3.25
CA ALA A 154 -6.47 5.45 -3.41
C ALA A 154 -7.31 4.66 -4.43
N VAL A 155 -6.75 4.30 -5.59
CA VAL A 155 -7.45 3.47 -6.59
C VAL A 155 -7.88 2.13 -5.99
N PHE A 156 -6.95 1.42 -5.32
CA PHE A 156 -7.27 0.14 -4.69
C PHE A 156 -8.28 0.25 -3.54
N ALA A 157 -8.37 1.42 -2.88
CA ALA A 157 -9.37 1.65 -1.86
C ALA A 157 -10.78 1.75 -2.42
N LEU A 158 -10.91 2.17 -3.69
CA LEU A 158 -12.19 2.27 -4.39
C LEU A 158 -12.63 0.95 -5.03
N LEU A 159 -11.70 0.00 -5.24
CA LEU A 159 -12.04 -1.28 -5.82
C LEU A 159 -12.81 -2.15 -4.81
N PRO A 160 -13.91 -2.78 -5.24
CA PRO A 160 -14.60 -3.77 -4.41
C PRO A 160 -13.70 -4.99 -4.24
N VAL A 161 -13.46 -5.40 -2.99
CA VAL A 161 -12.76 -6.64 -2.69
C VAL A 161 -13.80 -7.73 -2.45
N LEU A 162 -13.62 -8.88 -3.09
CA LEU A 162 -14.56 -9.99 -2.96
C LEU A 162 -14.57 -10.54 -1.52
N PRO A 163 -15.73 -11.00 -1.02
CA PRO A 163 -15.88 -11.41 0.38
C PRO A 163 -14.90 -12.51 0.82
N PHE A 164 -14.52 -13.42 -0.10
CA PHE A 164 -13.59 -14.50 0.21
C PHE A 164 -12.13 -14.05 0.40
N ALA A 165 -11.77 -12.87 -0.12
CA ALA A 165 -10.44 -12.30 0.06
C ALA A 165 -10.33 -11.42 1.30
N GLN A 166 -11.45 -11.13 1.96
CA GLN A 166 -11.51 -10.27 3.13
C GLN A 166 -11.21 -11.06 4.40
N LEU A 167 -10.61 -10.35 5.35
CA LEU A 167 -10.50 -10.87 6.72
C LEU A 167 -11.86 -10.73 7.40
N HIS A 168 -12.29 -11.77 8.07
CA HIS A 168 -13.50 -11.79 8.87
C HIS A 168 -13.14 -11.84 10.35
N ARG A 169 -13.74 -10.96 11.15
CA ARG A 169 -13.58 -10.92 12.59
C ARG A 169 -14.90 -11.30 13.25
N ASP A 170 -14.87 -12.35 14.05
CA ASP A 170 -15.98 -12.67 14.93
C ASP A 170 -15.92 -11.76 16.17
N GLY A 171 -16.83 -10.77 16.22
CA GLY A 171 -16.90 -9.80 17.31
C GLY A 171 -17.51 -10.37 18.58
N GLU A 172 -18.39 -11.36 18.49
CA GLU A 172 -19.12 -11.94 19.63
C GLU A 172 -18.19 -12.72 20.56
N ASN A 173 -17.23 -13.44 19.98
CA ASN A 173 -16.23 -14.21 20.72
C ASN A 173 -14.99 -13.38 21.15
N CYS A 174 -15.05 -12.07 21.02
CA CYS A 174 -13.93 -11.19 21.35
C CYS A 174 -13.82 -11.00 22.87
N ILE A 175 -12.58 -10.91 23.38
CA ILE A 175 -12.35 -10.56 24.78
C ILE A 175 -12.74 -9.10 24.99
N PRO A 176 -13.64 -8.76 25.93
CA PRO A 176 -14.02 -7.39 26.22
C PRO A 176 -12.80 -6.50 26.51
N GLY A 177 -12.71 -5.33 25.86
CA GLY A 177 -11.60 -4.39 26.05
C GLY A 177 -10.30 -4.78 25.34
N CYS A 178 -10.21 -5.90 24.64
CA CYS A 178 -9.02 -6.30 23.90
C CYS A 178 -8.86 -5.50 22.62
N SER A 179 -7.68 -4.87 22.43
CA SER A 179 -7.31 -4.10 21.25
C SER A 179 -6.02 -4.59 20.57
N ALA A 180 -5.56 -5.81 20.90
CA ALA A 180 -4.27 -6.35 20.43
C ALA A 180 -4.15 -6.34 18.90
N CYS A 181 -5.19 -6.78 18.19
CA CYS A 181 -5.21 -6.80 16.73
C CYS A 181 -5.21 -5.37 16.12
N ALA A 182 -5.91 -4.42 16.73
CA ALA A 182 -5.93 -3.02 16.26
C ALA A 182 -4.56 -2.37 16.42
N HIS A 183 -3.89 -2.57 17.56
CA HIS A 183 -2.54 -2.07 17.79
C HIS A 183 -1.48 -2.68 16.86
N ARG A 184 -1.73 -3.86 16.33
CA ARG A 184 -0.82 -4.52 15.39
C ARG A 184 -1.06 -4.10 13.94
N CYS A 185 -2.15 -3.41 13.66
CA CYS A 185 -2.50 -3.02 12.30
C CYS A 185 -1.60 -1.85 11.81
N PRO A 186 -0.79 -2.05 10.75
CA PRO A 186 0.12 -1.01 10.26
C PRO A 186 -0.61 0.14 9.55
N VAL A 187 -1.91 0.00 9.30
CA VAL A 187 -2.75 1.03 8.65
C VAL A 187 -3.83 1.58 9.59
N ASP A 188 -3.71 1.33 10.89
CA ASP A 188 -4.59 1.85 11.94
C ASP A 188 -6.11 1.65 11.67
N LEU A 189 -6.48 0.50 11.13
CA LEU A 189 -7.88 0.17 10.95
C LEU A 189 -8.54 -0.17 12.30
N LYS A 190 -9.74 0.36 12.50
CA LYS A 190 -10.65 -0.24 13.47
C LYS A 190 -11.09 -1.58 12.88
N LEU A 191 -10.68 -2.66 13.52
CA LEU A 191 -11.00 -4.01 13.06
C LEU A 191 -12.45 -4.38 13.39
N ASP A 192 -13.41 -3.52 13.04
CA ASP A 192 -14.82 -3.83 12.94
C ASP A 192 -15.12 -4.45 11.56
N GLU A 193 -16.24 -5.13 11.41
CA GLU A 193 -16.60 -5.80 10.16
C GLU A 193 -16.61 -4.83 8.96
N GLN A 194 -17.08 -3.60 9.18
CA GLN A 194 -17.14 -2.58 8.12
C GLN A 194 -15.75 -2.14 7.68
N SER A 195 -14.80 -1.99 8.61
CA SER A 195 -13.43 -1.58 8.30
C SER A 195 -12.63 -2.68 7.60
N LEU A 196 -12.90 -3.94 7.92
CA LEU A 196 -12.27 -5.08 7.24
C LEU A 196 -12.80 -5.26 5.81
N ARG A 197 -14.06 -4.91 5.57
CA ARG A 197 -14.67 -4.88 4.23
C ARG A 197 -14.25 -3.64 3.42
N SER A 198 -13.75 -2.61 4.10
CA SER A 198 -13.25 -1.44 3.42
C SER A 198 -12.00 -1.80 2.61
N GLY A 199 -11.88 -1.25 1.41
CA GLY A 199 -10.67 -1.42 0.61
C GLY A 199 -9.40 -0.80 1.22
N GLU A 200 -9.39 -0.44 2.50
CA GLU A 200 -8.21 0.09 3.21
C GLU A 200 -7.29 -0.99 3.77
N CYS A 201 -7.80 -2.20 3.97
CA CYS A 201 -7.00 -3.33 4.44
C CYS A 201 -5.95 -3.72 3.40
N ILE A 202 -4.66 -3.73 3.79
CA ILE A 202 -3.54 -4.12 2.91
C ILE A 202 -3.27 -5.64 2.89
N ALA A 203 -4.16 -6.43 3.46
CA ALA A 203 -4.08 -7.89 3.52
C ALA A 203 -2.74 -8.43 4.07
N CYS A 204 -2.09 -7.71 5.00
CA CYS A 204 -0.80 -8.11 5.60
C CYS A 204 -0.91 -9.17 6.67
N GLU A 205 -2.14 -9.52 7.10
CA GLU A 205 -2.47 -10.60 8.05
C GLU A 205 -1.80 -10.50 9.44
N ALA A 206 -1.14 -9.38 9.76
CA ALA A 206 -0.48 -9.19 11.05
C ALA A 206 -1.44 -9.30 12.25
N CYS A 207 -2.72 -8.98 12.07
CA CYS A 207 -3.77 -9.10 13.08
C CYS A 207 -4.17 -10.55 13.36
N VAL A 208 -4.10 -11.44 12.36
CA VAL A 208 -4.48 -12.86 12.47
C VAL A 208 -3.61 -13.56 13.49
N GLY A 209 -2.28 -13.43 13.35
CA GLY A 209 -1.32 -14.06 14.27
C GLY A 209 -1.26 -13.43 15.67
N THR A 210 -1.87 -12.26 15.86
CA THR A 210 -1.85 -11.56 17.16
C THR A 210 -3.08 -11.85 18.01
N CYS A 211 -4.16 -12.35 17.41
CA CYS A 211 -5.40 -12.64 18.14
C CYS A 211 -5.23 -13.85 19.06
N PRO A 212 -5.33 -13.70 20.40
CA PRO A 212 -5.13 -14.80 21.34
C PRO A 212 -6.23 -15.89 21.25
N LYS A 213 -7.41 -15.54 20.76
CA LYS A 213 -8.53 -16.47 20.55
C LYS A 213 -8.65 -16.97 19.10
N GLY A 214 -7.84 -16.47 18.17
CA GLY A 214 -7.95 -16.84 16.76
C GLY A 214 -9.26 -16.38 16.08
N ASN A 215 -9.93 -15.36 16.60
CA ASN A 215 -11.23 -14.88 16.10
C ASN A 215 -11.15 -14.11 14.78
N ILE A 216 -9.96 -14.00 14.18
CA ILE A 216 -9.77 -13.39 12.86
C ILE A 216 -9.48 -14.51 11.89
N SER A 217 -10.42 -14.76 11.00
CA SER A 217 -10.33 -15.80 9.99
C SER A 217 -10.27 -15.22 8.59
N ARG A 218 -9.77 -16.02 7.69
CA ARG A 218 -9.77 -15.79 6.25
C ARG A 218 -10.32 -17.05 5.60
N TRP A 219 -11.06 -16.91 4.51
CA TRP A 219 -11.70 -18.06 3.85
C TRP A 219 -10.70 -19.11 3.34
N ASP A 220 -9.53 -18.67 2.93
CA ASP A 220 -8.45 -19.55 2.44
C ASP A 220 -7.70 -20.27 3.57
N LEU A 221 -7.93 -19.94 4.85
CA LEU A 221 -7.48 -20.72 6.01
C LEU A 221 -8.16 -22.10 6.12
N ALA A 222 -9.23 -22.34 5.35
CA ALA A 222 -9.79 -23.69 5.21
C ALA A 222 -8.79 -24.67 4.56
N LEU A 223 -7.75 -24.21 3.92
CA LEU A 223 -6.65 -24.99 3.33
C LEU A 223 -5.57 -25.45 4.33
N GLY A 224 -5.77 -25.22 5.62
CA GLY A 224 -4.85 -25.69 6.68
C GLY A 224 -4.33 -24.59 7.60
N LYS A 225 -3.92 -24.99 8.81
CA LYS A 225 -3.36 -24.09 9.83
C LYS A 225 -2.02 -23.45 9.44
N ASN A 226 -1.48 -23.76 8.26
CA ASN A 226 -0.19 -23.26 7.80
C ASN A 226 -0.37 -21.93 7.08
N PHE A 227 -0.01 -20.84 7.74
CA PHE A 227 0.02 -19.48 7.20
C PHE A 227 0.80 -19.36 5.88
N TRP A 228 1.90 -20.10 5.73
CA TRP A 228 2.82 -19.97 4.60
C TRP A 228 2.27 -20.50 3.28
N LEU A 229 1.44 -21.56 3.30
CA LEU A 229 0.96 -22.19 2.08
C LEU A 229 0.06 -21.27 1.22
N PRO A 230 -1.01 -20.66 1.78
CA PRO A 230 -1.85 -19.76 0.99
C PRO A 230 -1.11 -18.47 0.60
N MET A 231 -0.17 -18.00 1.42
CA MET A 231 0.65 -16.84 1.08
C MET A 231 1.58 -17.17 -0.11
N LEU A 232 2.24 -18.32 -0.09
CA LEU A 232 3.10 -18.78 -1.17
C LEU A 232 2.29 -18.98 -2.46
N ALA A 233 1.11 -19.59 -2.38
CA ALA A 233 0.21 -19.77 -3.52
C ALA A 233 -0.18 -18.43 -4.16
N LYS A 234 -0.52 -17.42 -3.38
CA LYS A 234 -0.81 -16.06 -3.87
C LYS A 234 0.42 -15.41 -4.51
N ALA A 235 1.59 -15.56 -3.90
CA ALA A 235 2.83 -15.03 -4.43
C ALA A 235 3.18 -15.66 -5.78
N VAL A 236 3.07 -16.99 -5.88
CA VAL A 236 3.31 -17.74 -7.13
C VAL A 236 2.30 -17.32 -8.20
N LEU A 237 1.00 -17.22 -7.86
CA LEU A 237 -0.04 -16.80 -8.79
C LEU A 237 0.21 -15.36 -9.29
N PHE A 238 0.60 -14.46 -8.38
CA PHE A 238 0.97 -13.08 -8.72
C PHE A 238 2.19 -13.05 -9.65
N PHE A 239 3.20 -13.87 -9.39
CA PHE A 239 4.38 -13.97 -10.23
C PHE A 239 4.04 -14.51 -11.61
N ILE A 240 3.25 -15.60 -11.71
CA ILE A 240 2.79 -16.17 -12.99
C ILE A 240 2.01 -15.11 -13.77
N MET A 241 1.08 -14.41 -13.13
CA MET A 241 0.35 -13.31 -13.75
C MET A 241 1.31 -12.23 -14.26
N GLY A 242 2.32 -11.84 -13.46
CA GLY A 242 3.33 -10.87 -13.85
C GLY A 242 4.15 -11.29 -15.06
N VAL A 243 4.52 -12.55 -15.17
CA VAL A 243 5.22 -13.11 -16.33
C VAL A 243 4.31 -13.13 -17.54
N CYS A 244 3.08 -13.64 -17.41
CA CYS A 244 2.13 -13.73 -18.52
C CYS A 244 1.73 -12.36 -19.09
N LEU A 245 1.61 -11.34 -18.23
CA LEU A 245 1.24 -9.98 -18.63
C LEU A 245 2.46 -9.11 -19.03
N GLY A 246 3.68 -9.67 -19.00
CA GLY A 246 4.89 -8.99 -19.40
C GLY A 246 5.44 -8.01 -18.34
N PHE A 247 4.98 -8.09 -17.09
CA PHE A 247 5.50 -7.31 -15.96
C PHE A 247 6.98 -7.66 -15.65
N CYS A 248 7.36 -8.90 -15.87
CA CYS A 248 8.69 -9.45 -15.59
C CYS A 248 9.60 -9.51 -16.82
N ARG A 249 9.36 -8.71 -17.86
CA ARG A 249 10.29 -8.55 -19.00
C ARG A 249 11.56 -7.75 -18.66
N PHE A 250 11.88 -7.57 -17.38
CA PHE A 250 13.07 -6.85 -16.89
C PHE A 250 14.16 -7.78 -16.36
N PHE A 251 14.17 -9.04 -16.76
CA PHE A 251 15.31 -9.94 -16.60
C PHE A 251 15.77 -10.46 -17.95
#